data_6027b58a55b4485c9a3792be187c0279
#
_entry.id   6027b58a55b4485c9a3792be187c0279
#
_cell.length_a   1.000
_cell.length_b   1.000
_cell.length_c   1.000
_cell.angle_alpha   90.00
_cell.angle_beta   90.00
_cell.angle_gamma   90.00
#
_symmetry.space_group_name_H-M   'P 1'
#
loop_
_entity.id
_entity.type
_entity.pdbx_description
1 polymer ?
#
loop_
_entity_poly.entity_id
_entity_poly.type
_entity_poly.pdbx_seq_one_letter_code
_entity_poly.pdbx_strand_id
1 'polypeptide(L)'
;MTVDLASYAKEKGIKYFMISFTDLFGGQRAKLVPAQAIADMQEDGAGFAGFAAWLDLTPAHPDMLAVPDPASVIQLPWQPDVAWVAANCVMDGKGVDQAPRNVLQRLIDEAAAEGMYVKTGVEAEYFLLTPDGKQISDPFDTAEKPCYDQQAVMRRYDVVREICDYMLDLGWGPYQNDHEDANGQFEMNWEFDDAMATADKHSFFKFMTKSVAEKHGYRATFMPKPIAGLTGNGCHVHISVWDKPGAAAKTNVFATTPSSENQASELGLSENGRHFLGGIMKHASALAAITNPTVNSYKRINAPRTTSGATWAPNTVTWTGNNRTHMVRVPGPGRFELRLPDGAANPYLLQAVIIAAGLDGIRSKAEPGKRHDIDMYAQGHSVRGAPKLPLNLLDALREYDKDKSLKAAMGNEFSAAYLKLKQQEWNSFVSHFTQWEKDNTLDI
;
A
#
# COMPACT_ATOMS: atom_id res chain seq x y z
N MET A 1 20.47 -19.08 -0.95
CA MET A 1 19.98 -20.47 -0.84
C MET A 1 18.48 -20.36 -0.66
N THR A 2 17.72 -21.04 -1.51
CA THR A 2 16.25 -21.11 -1.39
C THR A 2 15.92 -21.85 -0.09
N VAL A 3 15.07 -21.30 0.74
CA VAL A 3 14.59 -21.95 1.97
C VAL A 3 13.79 -23.18 1.58
N ASP A 4 14.11 -24.35 2.14
CA ASP A 4 13.26 -25.54 2.06
C ASP A 4 12.24 -25.52 3.19
N LEU A 5 10.96 -25.38 2.86
CA LEU A 5 9.89 -25.23 3.84
C LEU A 5 9.72 -26.47 4.72
N ALA A 6 10.04 -27.66 4.21
CA ALA A 6 9.99 -28.88 5.03
C ALA A 6 11.10 -28.91 6.09
N SER A 7 12.28 -28.45 5.75
CA SER A 7 13.39 -28.25 6.70
C SER A 7 13.08 -27.14 7.71
N TYR A 8 12.55 -26.04 7.23
CA TYR A 8 12.09 -24.93 8.08
C TYR A 8 11.04 -25.39 9.11
N ALA A 9 10.09 -26.21 8.68
CA ALA A 9 9.08 -26.77 9.58
C ALA A 9 9.70 -27.59 10.73
N LYS A 10 10.69 -28.42 10.43
CA LYS A 10 11.39 -29.24 11.44
C LYS A 10 12.20 -28.36 12.41
N GLU A 11 12.92 -27.37 11.88
CA GLU A 11 13.74 -26.48 12.68
C GLU A 11 12.90 -25.61 13.63
N LYS A 12 11.81 -25.05 13.12
CA LYS A 12 10.98 -24.07 13.85
C LYS A 12 9.77 -24.69 14.57
N GLY A 13 9.54 -25.99 14.42
CA GLY A 13 8.39 -26.67 15.04
C GLY A 13 7.04 -26.33 14.40
N ILE A 14 7.05 -25.96 13.10
CA ILE A 14 5.83 -25.62 12.37
C ILE A 14 5.02 -26.89 12.12
N LYS A 15 3.72 -26.83 12.46
CA LYS A 15 2.75 -27.89 12.18
C LYS A 15 1.91 -27.58 10.94
N TYR A 16 1.67 -26.32 10.67
CA TYR A 16 0.83 -25.87 9.56
C TYR A 16 1.44 -24.69 8.83
N PHE A 17 1.26 -24.66 7.50
CA PHE A 17 1.57 -23.51 6.66
C PHE A 17 0.29 -22.86 6.16
N MET A 18 0.17 -21.56 6.33
CA MET A 18 -0.86 -20.75 5.71
C MET A 18 -0.34 -20.24 4.37
N ILE A 19 -0.59 -21.01 3.29
CA ILE A 19 -0.22 -20.62 1.92
C ILE A 19 -1.21 -19.56 1.47
N SER A 20 -0.74 -18.32 1.29
CA SER A 20 -1.57 -17.14 1.11
C SER A 20 -1.28 -16.39 -0.18
N PHE A 21 -2.33 -15.93 -0.87
CA PHE A 21 -2.25 -14.94 -1.95
C PHE A 21 -3.22 -13.79 -1.69
N THR A 22 -2.99 -12.66 -2.37
CA THR A 22 -3.86 -11.48 -2.26
C THR A 22 -4.60 -11.29 -3.58
N ASP A 23 -5.93 -11.12 -3.51
CA ASP A 23 -6.77 -10.89 -4.67
C ASP A 23 -6.77 -9.40 -5.10
N LEU A 24 -7.47 -9.06 -6.22
CA LEU A 24 -7.49 -7.70 -6.78
C LEU A 24 -8.11 -6.64 -5.87
N PHE A 25 -8.95 -7.03 -4.92
CA PHE A 25 -9.50 -6.12 -3.90
C PHE A 25 -8.61 -5.99 -2.65
N GLY A 26 -7.46 -6.65 -2.61
CA GLY A 26 -6.57 -6.66 -1.46
C GLY A 26 -6.99 -7.67 -0.38
N GLY A 27 -7.96 -8.54 -0.66
CA GLY A 27 -8.38 -9.62 0.22
C GLY A 27 -7.33 -10.73 0.27
N GLN A 28 -6.90 -11.08 1.48
CA GLN A 28 -5.96 -12.19 1.69
C GLN A 28 -6.72 -13.51 1.69
N ARG A 29 -6.28 -14.45 0.85
CA ARG A 29 -6.85 -15.78 0.67
C ARG A 29 -5.81 -16.81 1.06
N ALA A 30 -6.18 -17.81 1.81
CA ALA A 30 -5.23 -18.83 2.24
C ALA A 30 -5.86 -20.23 2.36
N LYS A 31 -5.00 -21.23 2.26
CA LYS A 31 -5.27 -22.59 2.75
C LYS A 31 -4.28 -22.93 3.84
N LEU A 32 -4.76 -23.63 4.86
CA LEU A 32 -3.93 -24.18 5.92
C LEU A 32 -3.48 -25.59 5.50
N VAL A 33 -2.18 -25.76 5.32
CA VAL A 33 -1.55 -26.99 4.83
C VAL A 33 -0.75 -27.64 5.96
N PRO A 34 -0.94 -28.92 6.29
CA PRO A 34 -0.11 -29.62 7.27
C PRO A 34 1.36 -29.67 6.81
N ALA A 35 2.31 -29.55 7.76
CA ALA A 35 3.73 -29.58 7.45
C ALA A 35 4.21 -30.85 6.71
N GLN A 36 3.50 -31.96 6.88
CA GLN A 36 3.79 -33.20 6.16
C GLN A 36 3.58 -33.09 4.65
N ALA A 37 2.68 -32.23 4.19
CA ALA A 37 2.37 -32.02 2.77
C ALA A 37 3.13 -30.83 2.16
N ILE A 38 3.95 -30.11 2.95
CA ILE A 38 4.51 -28.84 2.49
C ILE A 38 5.54 -28.99 1.37
N ALA A 39 6.26 -30.12 1.32
CA ALA A 39 7.22 -30.37 0.26
C ALA A 39 6.54 -30.43 -1.12
N ASP A 40 5.45 -31.18 -1.23
CA ASP A 40 4.65 -31.27 -2.47
C ASP A 40 4.01 -29.90 -2.79
N MET A 41 3.49 -29.20 -1.78
CA MET A 41 2.89 -27.88 -1.97
C MET A 41 3.91 -26.80 -2.35
N GLN A 42 5.16 -26.92 -1.94
CA GLN A 42 6.23 -26.01 -2.36
C GLN A 42 6.57 -26.17 -3.84
N GLU A 43 6.47 -27.38 -4.37
CA GLU A 43 6.73 -27.71 -5.78
C GLU A 43 5.50 -27.45 -6.66
N ASP A 44 4.36 -28.03 -6.28
CA ASP A 44 3.15 -28.06 -7.11
C ASP A 44 2.20 -26.88 -6.84
N GLY A 45 2.26 -26.29 -5.65
CA GLY A 45 1.32 -25.27 -5.17
C GLY A 45 0.05 -25.83 -4.52
N ALA A 46 -0.64 -24.99 -3.76
CA ALA A 46 -1.95 -25.32 -3.18
C ALA A 46 -3.07 -24.94 -4.16
N GLY A 47 -3.98 -25.89 -4.46
CA GLY A 47 -5.07 -25.68 -5.42
C GLY A 47 -6.19 -24.79 -4.89
N PHE A 48 -6.65 -23.85 -5.70
CA PHE A 48 -7.78 -22.97 -5.42
C PHE A 48 -8.72 -22.91 -6.64
N ALA A 49 -10.03 -22.88 -6.37
CA ALA A 49 -11.01 -22.49 -7.37
C ALA A 49 -10.92 -20.97 -7.57
N GLY A 50 -10.21 -20.52 -8.60
CA GLY A 50 -9.85 -19.10 -8.78
C GLY A 50 -11.04 -18.16 -8.84
N PHE A 51 -12.22 -18.62 -9.28
CA PHE A 51 -13.45 -17.81 -9.31
C PHE A 51 -13.97 -17.42 -7.91
N ALA A 52 -13.60 -18.17 -6.86
CA ALA A 52 -13.98 -17.88 -5.48
C ALA A 52 -13.18 -16.71 -4.86
N ALA A 53 -12.20 -16.19 -5.58
CA ALA A 53 -11.44 -14.99 -5.23
C ALA A 53 -11.66 -13.91 -6.31
N TRP A 54 -11.43 -12.65 -5.94
CA TRP A 54 -11.58 -11.52 -6.86
C TRP A 54 -10.36 -11.43 -7.80
N LEU A 55 -10.27 -12.37 -8.76
CA LEU A 55 -9.25 -12.43 -9.81
C LEU A 55 -9.84 -12.38 -11.23
N ASP A 56 -11.13 -12.07 -11.35
CA ASP A 56 -11.88 -12.08 -12.61
C ASP A 56 -11.85 -13.42 -13.35
N LEU A 57 -11.80 -14.51 -12.59
CA LEU A 57 -11.90 -15.88 -13.12
C LEU A 57 -13.35 -16.38 -13.02
N THR A 58 -13.70 -17.34 -13.87
CA THR A 58 -15.03 -17.98 -13.90
C THR A 58 -14.92 -19.46 -13.50
N PRO A 59 -16.03 -20.14 -13.14
CA PRO A 59 -16.02 -21.58 -12.86
C PRO A 59 -15.57 -22.46 -14.03
N ALA A 60 -15.49 -21.92 -15.24
CA ALA A 60 -15.00 -22.64 -16.43
C ALA A 60 -13.46 -22.66 -16.53
N HIS A 61 -12.76 -21.84 -15.75
CA HIS A 61 -11.30 -21.90 -15.70
C HIS A 61 -10.84 -23.08 -14.85
N PRO A 62 -9.67 -23.67 -15.18
CA PRO A 62 -9.06 -24.73 -14.37
C PRO A 62 -8.71 -24.24 -12.97
N ASP A 63 -8.35 -25.17 -12.08
CA ASP A 63 -7.86 -24.81 -10.75
C ASP A 63 -6.59 -23.95 -10.86
N MET A 64 -6.56 -22.91 -10.04
CA MET A 64 -5.39 -22.06 -9.84
C MET A 64 -4.54 -22.65 -8.71
N LEU A 65 -3.24 -22.72 -8.91
CA LEU A 65 -2.27 -23.16 -7.92
C LEU A 65 -1.61 -21.93 -7.28
N ALA A 66 -1.63 -21.85 -5.96
CA ALA A 66 -0.87 -20.90 -5.20
C ALA A 66 0.48 -21.52 -4.82
N VAL A 67 1.53 -21.19 -5.56
CA VAL A 67 2.89 -21.70 -5.36
C VAL A 67 3.60 -20.80 -4.34
N PRO A 68 3.92 -21.32 -3.13
CA PRO A 68 4.52 -20.53 -2.08
C PRO A 68 5.93 -20.03 -2.47
N ASP A 69 6.22 -18.80 -2.12
CA ASP A 69 7.59 -18.25 -2.20
C ASP A 69 8.28 -18.45 -0.85
N PRO A 70 9.24 -19.38 -0.74
CA PRO A 70 9.90 -19.67 0.53
C PRO A 70 10.65 -18.48 1.14
N ALA A 71 11.04 -17.48 0.33
CA ALA A 71 11.70 -16.28 0.81
C ALA A 71 10.78 -15.39 1.68
N SER A 72 9.47 -15.56 1.55
CA SER A 72 8.45 -14.80 2.29
C SER A 72 7.98 -15.46 3.58
N VAL A 73 8.53 -16.64 3.96
CA VAL A 73 8.02 -17.41 5.10
C VAL A 73 8.18 -16.65 6.43
N ILE A 74 7.08 -16.58 7.18
CA ILE A 74 7.02 -15.93 8.49
C ILE A 74 6.33 -16.88 9.48
N GLN A 75 7.05 -17.28 10.54
CA GLN A 75 6.44 -17.95 11.69
C GLN A 75 5.55 -16.95 12.43
N LEU A 76 4.28 -17.31 12.69
CA LEU A 76 3.36 -16.41 13.38
C LEU A 76 3.80 -16.19 14.82
N PRO A 77 4.14 -14.95 15.26
CA PRO A 77 4.58 -14.72 16.63
C PRO A 77 3.50 -15.07 17.68
N TRP A 78 2.22 -14.89 17.34
CA TRP A 78 1.09 -15.21 18.22
C TRP A 78 0.60 -16.65 18.13
N GLN A 79 1.09 -17.43 17.16
CA GLN A 79 0.75 -18.83 16.94
C GLN A 79 1.97 -19.59 16.38
N PRO A 80 3.00 -19.91 17.22
CA PRO A 80 4.30 -20.36 16.75
C PRO A 80 4.32 -21.71 16.02
N ASP A 81 3.25 -22.50 16.09
CA ASP A 81 3.13 -23.75 15.32
C ASP A 81 2.54 -23.54 13.91
N VAL A 82 2.30 -22.28 13.50
CA VAL A 82 1.85 -21.90 12.17
C VAL A 82 2.86 -20.95 11.51
N ALA A 83 3.14 -21.17 10.24
CA ALA A 83 3.86 -20.23 9.39
C ALA A 83 2.96 -19.70 8.27
N TRP A 84 3.05 -18.41 8.00
CA TRP A 84 2.48 -17.76 6.83
C TRP A 84 3.51 -17.73 5.71
N VAL A 85 3.07 -17.92 4.46
CA VAL A 85 3.92 -17.80 3.28
C VAL A 85 3.13 -17.18 2.13
N ALA A 86 3.68 -16.15 1.49
CA ALA A 86 3.09 -15.56 0.29
C ALA A 86 3.28 -16.48 -0.91
N ALA A 87 2.31 -16.49 -1.81
CA ALA A 87 2.31 -17.35 -2.97
C ALA A 87 2.06 -16.58 -4.27
N ASN A 88 2.71 -17.05 -5.33
CA ASN A 88 2.41 -16.65 -6.70
C ASN A 88 1.30 -17.55 -7.26
N CYS A 89 0.40 -16.95 -8.05
CA CYS A 89 -0.71 -17.69 -8.65
C CYS A 89 -0.29 -18.24 -10.01
N VAL A 90 -0.52 -19.53 -10.24
CA VAL A 90 -0.20 -20.25 -11.47
C VAL A 90 -1.44 -21.01 -11.96
N MET A 91 -1.67 -21.03 -13.27
CA MET A 91 -2.75 -21.79 -13.91
C MET A 91 -2.22 -22.36 -15.23
N ASP A 92 -2.42 -23.65 -15.47
CA ASP A 92 -1.88 -24.35 -16.67
C ASP A 92 -0.36 -24.14 -16.86
N GLY A 93 0.40 -24.15 -15.77
CA GLY A 93 1.85 -23.98 -15.78
C GLY A 93 2.34 -22.55 -16.08
N LYS A 94 1.44 -21.54 -16.12
CA LYS A 94 1.77 -20.13 -16.37
C LYS A 94 1.31 -19.27 -15.22
N GLY A 95 2.05 -18.19 -14.96
CA GLY A 95 1.62 -17.18 -14.00
C GLY A 95 0.26 -16.58 -14.40
N VAL A 96 -0.60 -16.36 -13.40
CA VAL A 96 -1.87 -15.66 -13.60
C VAL A 96 -1.57 -14.17 -13.71
N ASP A 97 -1.69 -13.62 -14.93
CA ASP A 97 -1.24 -12.26 -15.27
C ASP A 97 -1.89 -11.16 -14.45
N GLN A 98 -3.15 -11.34 -14.03
CA GLN A 98 -3.88 -10.39 -13.20
C GLN A 98 -3.64 -10.56 -11.69
N ALA A 99 -2.96 -11.61 -11.23
CA ALA A 99 -2.70 -11.80 -9.81
C ALA A 99 -1.72 -10.73 -9.26
N PRO A 100 -2.07 -10.00 -8.19
CA PRO A 100 -1.31 -8.83 -7.74
C PRO A 100 0.18 -9.07 -7.50
N ARG A 101 0.55 -10.19 -6.85
CA ARG A 101 1.96 -10.50 -6.59
C ARG A 101 2.73 -10.85 -7.86
N ASN A 102 2.07 -11.49 -8.84
CA ASN A 102 2.66 -11.79 -10.16
C ASN A 102 2.89 -10.50 -10.96
N VAL A 103 1.96 -9.54 -10.91
CA VAL A 103 2.12 -8.22 -11.54
C VAL A 103 3.34 -7.50 -10.97
N LEU A 104 3.48 -7.50 -9.64
CA LEU A 104 4.64 -6.88 -8.98
C LEU A 104 5.94 -7.57 -9.36
N GLN A 105 5.99 -8.91 -9.34
CA GLN A 105 7.19 -9.66 -9.70
C GLN A 105 7.67 -9.32 -11.12
N ARG A 106 6.76 -9.28 -12.08
CA ARG A 106 7.09 -8.91 -13.47
C ARG A 106 7.71 -7.52 -13.58
N LEU A 107 7.16 -6.54 -12.86
CA LEU A 107 7.69 -5.17 -12.88
C LEU A 107 9.04 -5.03 -12.16
N ILE A 108 9.26 -5.81 -11.10
CA ILE A 108 10.57 -5.91 -10.42
C ILE A 108 11.61 -6.50 -11.39
N ASP A 109 11.25 -7.56 -12.13
CA ASP A 109 12.15 -8.19 -13.10
C ASP A 109 12.47 -7.24 -14.27
N GLU A 110 11.50 -6.45 -14.73
CA GLU A 110 11.72 -5.39 -15.74
C GLU A 110 12.68 -4.32 -15.22
N ALA A 111 12.49 -3.83 -13.99
CA ALA A 111 13.38 -2.85 -13.37
C ALA A 111 14.81 -3.41 -13.21
N ALA A 112 14.92 -4.65 -12.75
CA ALA A 112 16.20 -5.34 -12.56
C ALA A 112 16.96 -5.54 -13.88
N ALA A 113 16.26 -5.81 -14.98
CA ALA A 113 16.84 -5.91 -16.32
C ALA A 113 17.48 -4.59 -16.78
N GLU A 114 17.00 -3.44 -16.26
CA GLU A 114 17.58 -2.11 -16.48
C GLU A 114 18.60 -1.70 -15.39
N GLY A 115 18.98 -2.64 -14.51
CA GLY A 115 19.93 -2.39 -13.42
C GLY A 115 19.35 -1.55 -12.27
N MET A 116 18.02 -1.50 -12.14
CA MET A 116 17.32 -0.72 -11.12
C MET A 116 16.63 -1.63 -10.11
N TYR A 117 16.95 -1.46 -8.84
CA TYR A 117 16.37 -2.22 -7.72
C TYR A 117 15.61 -1.26 -6.81
N VAL A 118 14.29 -1.33 -6.89
CA VAL A 118 13.41 -0.43 -6.14
C VAL A 118 13.29 -0.90 -4.70
N LYS A 119 13.57 0.01 -3.76
CA LYS A 119 13.32 -0.19 -2.34
C LYS A 119 12.26 0.78 -1.87
N THR A 120 11.37 0.29 -1.00
CA THR A 120 10.26 1.08 -0.48
C THR A 120 10.08 0.86 1.03
N GLY A 121 9.57 1.89 1.70
CA GLY A 121 9.06 1.80 3.07
C GLY A 121 7.64 2.34 3.08
N VAL A 122 6.74 1.68 3.78
CA VAL A 122 5.34 2.09 3.91
C VAL A 122 5.05 2.57 5.33
N GLU A 123 4.25 3.62 5.45
CA GLU A 123 3.70 4.15 6.70
C GLU A 123 2.22 3.78 6.72
N ALA A 124 1.88 2.63 7.30
CA ALA A 124 0.54 2.06 7.24
C ALA A 124 -0.27 2.47 8.48
N GLU A 125 -1.06 3.53 8.35
CA GLU A 125 -1.96 4.01 9.39
C GLU A 125 -3.19 3.11 9.55
N TYR A 126 -3.68 2.99 10.79
CA TYR A 126 -4.89 2.22 11.10
C TYR A 126 -5.64 2.80 12.30
N PHE A 127 -6.95 2.56 12.33
CA PHE A 127 -7.77 2.85 13.51
C PHE A 127 -7.99 1.62 14.35
N LEU A 128 -8.02 1.81 15.67
CA LEU A 128 -8.58 0.85 16.62
C LEU A 128 -10.01 1.27 16.98
N LEU A 129 -10.95 0.44 16.56
CA LEU A 129 -12.38 0.66 16.76
C LEU A 129 -12.96 -0.30 17.81
N THR A 130 -14.16 0.00 18.28
CA THR A 130 -15.00 -0.96 18.99
C THR A 130 -15.25 -2.20 18.10
N PRO A 131 -15.56 -3.38 18.68
CA PRO A 131 -15.73 -4.62 17.90
C PRO A 131 -16.81 -4.52 16.80
N ASP A 132 -17.86 -3.71 17.04
CA ASP A 132 -18.90 -3.45 16.05
C ASP A 132 -18.49 -2.44 14.96
N GLY A 133 -17.31 -1.84 15.08
CA GLY A 133 -16.73 -0.90 14.12
C GLY A 133 -17.38 0.49 14.07
N LYS A 134 -18.21 0.84 15.05
CA LYS A 134 -18.99 2.09 15.02
C LYS A 134 -18.29 3.28 15.67
N GLN A 135 -17.40 3.03 16.62
CA GLN A 135 -16.72 4.06 17.40
C GLN A 135 -15.24 3.75 17.53
N ILE A 136 -14.43 4.76 17.86
CA ILE A 136 -13.05 4.54 18.28
C ILE A 136 -13.01 3.73 19.58
N SER A 137 -11.98 2.92 19.76
CA SER A 137 -11.86 2.01 20.89
C SER A 137 -11.64 2.73 22.22
N ASP A 138 -11.15 3.97 22.20
CA ASP A 138 -10.79 4.75 23.38
C ASP A 138 -11.76 5.93 23.59
N PRO A 139 -12.75 5.83 24.48
CA PRO A 139 -13.70 6.91 24.73
C PRO A 139 -13.09 8.15 25.40
N PHE A 140 -11.87 8.06 25.92
CA PHE A 140 -11.15 9.18 26.52
C PHE A 140 -10.22 9.90 25.53
N ASP A 141 -10.10 9.41 24.31
CA ASP A 141 -9.34 10.06 23.26
C ASP A 141 -10.19 11.14 22.58
N THR A 142 -10.21 12.32 23.17
CA THR A 142 -11.09 13.43 22.79
C THR A 142 -10.34 14.73 22.47
N ALA A 143 -9.01 14.67 22.39
CA ALA A 143 -8.21 15.86 22.07
C ALA A 143 -8.55 16.37 20.66
N GLU A 144 -8.62 17.69 20.50
CA GLU A 144 -8.83 18.35 19.18
C GLU A 144 -7.62 18.15 18.25
N LYS A 145 -6.41 18.08 18.82
CA LYS A 145 -5.15 17.76 18.12
C LYS A 145 -4.48 16.59 18.80
N PRO A 146 -4.89 15.35 18.47
CA PRO A 146 -4.46 14.16 19.18
C PRO A 146 -3.11 13.60 18.73
N CYS A 147 -2.54 14.11 17.64
CA CYS A 147 -1.29 13.59 17.09
C CYS A 147 -0.17 13.63 18.14
N TYR A 148 0.49 12.47 18.32
CA TYR A 148 1.55 12.26 19.32
C TYR A 148 1.09 12.35 20.78
N ASP A 149 -0.22 12.22 21.06
CA ASP A 149 -0.72 12.25 22.44
C ASP A 149 -0.19 11.05 23.22
N GLN A 150 0.69 11.34 24.17
CA GLN A 150 1.36 10.35 25.00
C GLN A 150 0.36 9.49 25.79
N GLN A 151 -0.71 10.10 26.31
CA GLN A 151 -1.69 9.40 27.12
C GLN A 151 -2.57 8.46 26.29
N ALA A 152 -2.91 8.86 25.05
CA ALA A 152 -3.66 8.03 24.12
C ALA A 152 -2.87 6.78 23.71
N VAL A 153 -1.57 6.92 23.42
CA VAL A 153 -0.67 5.78 23.21
C VAL A 153 -0.70 4.84 24.40
N MET A 154 -0.57 5.37 25.62
CA MET A 154 -0.51 4.55 26.83
C MET A 154 -1.84 3.83 27.15
N ARG A 155 -2.98 4.40 26.79
CA ARG A 155 -4.29 3.73 26.93
C ARG A 155 -4.49 2.56 25.95
N ARG A 156 -3.68 2.48 24.89
CA ARG A 156 -3.66 1.36 23.91
C ARG A 156 -2.30 0.68 23.85
N TYR A 157 -1.49 0.90 24.88
CA TYR A 157 -0.14 0.37 24.99
C TYR A 157 -0.06 -1.14 24.76
N ASP A 158 -1.00 -1.91 25.29
CA ASP A 158 -0.98 -3.38 25.16
C ASP A 158 -1.05 -3.83 23.70
N VAL A 159 -1.89 -3.17 22.89
CA VAL A 159 -1.99 -3.46 21.43
C VAL A 159 -0.74 -2.98 20.69
N VAL A 160 -0.35 -1.72 20.90
CA VAL A 160 0.80 -1.10 20.21
C VAL A 160 2.08 -1.84 20.54
N ARG A 161 2.31 -2.16 21.85
CA ARG A 161 3.47 -2.92 22.31
C ARG A 161 3.52 -4.31 21.69
N GLU A 162 2.41 -5.06 21.70
CA GLU A 162 2.39 -6.43 21.18
C GLU A 162 2.70 -6.47 19.67
N ILE A 163 2.17 -5.53 18.89
CA ILE A 163 2.52 -5.40 17.47
C ILE A 163 4.01 -5.08 17.31
N CYS A 164 4.53 -4.12 18.10
CA CYS A 164 5.93 -3.73 18.06
C CYS A 164 6.86 -4.89 18.46
N ASP A 165 6.55 -5.62 19.53
CA ASP A 165 7.30 -6.78 19.98
C ASP A 165 7.37 -7.85 18.87
N TYR A 166 6.26 -8.12 18.19
CA TYR A 166 6.25 -9.05 17.05
C TYR A 166 7.08 -8.55 15.87
N MET A 167 7.07 -7.26 15.58
CA MET A 167 7.94 -6.69 14.54
C MET A 167 9.42 -6.79 14.89
N LEU A 168 9.77 -6.65 16.19
CA LEU A 168 11.13 -6.88 16.70
C LEU A 168 11.54 -8.35 16.53
N ASP A 169 10.70 -9.28 16.96
CA ASP A 169 10.94 -10.73 16.84
C ASP A 169 11.13 -11.16 15.37
N LEU A 170 10.41 -10.52 14.45
CA LEU A 170 10.52 -10.74 13.01
C LEU A 170 11.72 -10.04 12.37
N GLY A 171 12.48 -9.24 13.12
CA GLY A 171 13.65 -8.52 12.61
C GLY A 171 13.32 -7.40 11.62
N TRP A 172 12.12 -6.82 11.70
CA TRP A 172 11.70 -5.76 10.78
C TRP A 172 12.30 -4.38 11.11
N GLY A 173 12.92 -4.24 12.29
CA GLY A 173 13.52 -2.99 12.74
C GLY A 173 12.49 -1.88 12.95
N PRO A 174 11.43 -2.09 13.78
CA PRO A 174 10.53 -1.01 14.13
C PRO A 174 11.30 0.09 14.88
N TYR A 175 11.05 1.35 14.52
CA TYR A 175 11.82 2.45 15.09
C TYR A 175 10.94 3.60 15.63
N GLN A 176 9.66 3.64 15.25
CA GLN A 176 8.75 4.73 15.61
C GLN A 176 7.30 4.24 15.54
N ASN A 177 6.58 4.39 16.63
CA ASN A 177 5.18 4.00 16.75
C ASN A 177 4.47 5.10 17.50
N ASP A 178 3.39 5.64 16.96
CA ASP A 178 2.74 6.79 17.54
C ASP A 178 1.21 6.79 17.40
N HIS A 179 0.60 7.74 18.09
CA HIS A 179 -0.78 8.13 17.91
C HIS A 179 -0.85 9.17 16.79
N GLU A 180 -1.68 8.91 15.80
CA GLU A 180 -1.83 9.75 14.63
C GLU A 180 -2.84 10.89 14.82
N ASP A 181 -3.10 11.65 13.73
CA ASP A 181 -3.85 12.92 13.75
C ASP A 181 -5.36 12.74 13.98
N ALA A 182 -5.87 11.52 14.00
CA ALA A 182 -7.26 11.22 14.34
C ALA A 182 -7.36 10.47 15.68
N ASN A 183 -8.36 10.82 16.48
CA ASN A 183 -8.63 10.06 17.68
C ASN A 183 -8.83 8.57 17.37
N GLY A 184 -8.12 7.70 18.10
CA GLY A 184 -8.09 6.25 17.88
C GLY A 184 -7.29 5.75 16.70
N GLN A 185 -6.46 6.60 16.08
CA GLN A 185 -5.60 6.28 14.96
C GLN A 185 -4.15 6.08 15.41
N PHE A 186 -3.46 5.12 14.79
CA PHE A 186 -2.09 4.75 15.10
C PHE A 186 -1.29 4.50 13.83
N GLU A 187 0.03 4.71 13.89
CA GLU A 187 0.99 4.37 12.86
C GLU A 187 2.15 3.57 13.46
N MET A 188 2.63 2.58 12.70
CA MET A 188 3.78 1.76 13.05
C MET A 188 4.79 1.82 11.91
N ASN A 189 6.01 2.25 12.20
CA ASN A 189 7.08 2.40 11.22
C ASN A 189 8.16 1.32 11.40
N TRP A 190 8.66 0.77 10.29
CA TRP A 190 9.74 -0.20 10.25
C TRP A 190 10.70 0.08 9.10
N GLU A 191 11.87 -0.56 9.12
CA GLU A 191 12.91 -0.36 8.10
C GLU A 191 12.42 -0.71 6.70
N PHE A 192 12.78 0.13 5.72
CA PHE A 192 12.48 -0.07 4.30
C PHE A 192 13.22 -1.30 3.75
N ASP A 193 12.68 -1.91 2.68
CA ASP A 193 13.23 -3.12 2.08
C ASP A 193 13.02 -3.11 0.55
N ASP A 194 13.48 -4.16 -0.13
CA ASP A 194 13.18 -4.40 -1.53
C ASP A 194 11.64 -4.46 -1.72
N ALA A 195 11.14 -3.95 -2.85
CA ALA A 195 9.72 -3.72 -3.07
C ALA A 195 8.83 -4.96 -2.84
N MET A 196 9.30 -6.18 -3.22
CA MET A 196 8.56 -7.42 -2.94
C MET A 196 8.52 -7.71 -1.44
N ALA A 197 9.65 -7.61 -0.75
CA ALA A 197 9.71 -7.84 0.70
C ALA A 197 8.84 -6.83 1.46
N THR A 198 8.83 -5.56 1.04
CA THR A 198 7.92 -4.54 1.60
C THR A 198 6.46 -4.90 1.37
N ALA A 199 6.09 -5.38 0.18
CA ALA A 199 4.71 -5.78 -0.11
C ALA A 199 4.26 -7.00 0.72
N ASP A 200 5.12 -8.02 0.86
CA ASP A 200 4.87 -9.20 1.69
C ASP A 200 4.74 -8.80 3.18
N LYS A 201 5.67 -7.97 3.70
CA LYS A 201 5.60 -7.44 5.07
C LYS A 201 4.34 -6.60 5.30
N HIS A 202 3.99 -5.73 4.38
CA HIS A 202 2.78 -4.90 4.49
C HIS A 202 1.49 -5.76 4.47
N SER A 203 1.45 -6.79 3.61
CA SER A 203 0.34 -7.76 3.61
C SER A 203 0.23 -8.48 4.95
N PHE A 204 1.35 -8.99 5.47
CA PHE A 204 1.41 -9.65 6.78
C PHE A 204 1.08 -8.69 7.93
N PHE A 205 1.57 -7.45 7.89
CA PHE A 205 1.27 -6.43 8.90
C PHE A 205 -0.22 -6.18 9.05
N LYS A 206 -0.96 -6.08 7.93
CA LYS A 206 -2.42 -5.94 7.97
C LYS A 206 -3.10 -7.13 8.64
N PHE A 207 -2.63 -8.33 8.41
CA PHE A 207 -3.12 -9.54 9.06
C PHE A 207 -2.78 -9.55 10.56
N MET A 208 -1.52 -9.32 10.90
CA MET A 208 -1.02 -9.27 12.28
C MET A 208 -1.77 -8.23 13.12
N THR A 209 -1.87 -6.99 12.63
CA THR A 209 -2.53 -5.89 13.34
C THR A 209 -4.00 -6.21 13.64
N LYS A 210 -4.72 -6.80 12.70
CA LYS A 210 -6.11 -7.23 12.92
C LYS A 210 -6.19 -8.35 13.96
N SER A 211 -5.31 -9.36 13.87
CA SER A 211 -5.28 -10.47 14.82
C SER A 211 -4.97 -10.02 16.24
N VAL A 212 -4.01 -9.11 16.41
CA VAL A 212 -3.68 -8.54 17.73
C VAL A 212 -4.84 -7.70 18.26
N ALA A 213 -5.43 -6.83 17.43
CA ALA A 213 -6.58 -6.03 17.86
C ALA A 213 -7.76 -6.90 18.33
N GLU A 214 -8.09 -7.95 17.57
CA GLU A 214 -9.15 -8.91 17.93
C GLU A 214 -8.86 -9.64 19.25
N LYS A 215 -7.60 -10.05 19.48
CA LYS A 215 -7.16 -10.65 20.74
C LYS A 215 -7.40 -9.73 21.95
N HIS A 216 -7.25 -8.42 21.75
CA HIS A 216 -7.50 -7.40 22.79
C HIS A 216 -8.95 -6.88 22.81
N GLY A 217 -9.86 -7.50 22.05
CA GLY A 217 -11.29 -7.12 22.01
C GLY A 217 -11.59 -5.86 21.23
N TYR A 218 -10.72 -5.48 20.28
CA TYR A 218 -10.89 -4.35 19.38
C TYR A 218 -10.95 -4.79 17.92
N ARG A 219 -11.25 -3.85 17.05
CA ARG A 219 -11.20 -4.02 15.60
C ARG A 219 -10.19 -3.06 14.99
N ALA A 220 -9.13 -3.56 14.38
CA ALA A 220 -8.26 -2.73 13.55
C ALA A 220 -8.84 -2.56 12.14
N THR A 221 -8.80 -1.33 11.61
CA THR A 221 -9.22 -1.05 10.25
C THR A 221 -8.24 -0.15 9.50
N PHE A 222 -7.96 -0.53 8.27
CA PHE A 222 -7.20 0.24 7.29
C PHE A 222 -8.13 0.98 6.30
N MET A 223 -9.42 1.08 6.60
CA MET A 223 -10.38 1.84 5.82
C MET A 223 -9.90 3.30 5.69
N PRO A 224 -9.87 3.88 4.47
CA PRO A 224 -9.30 5.21 4.26
C PRO A 224 -9.94 6.33 5.09
N LYS A 225 -11.26 6.28 5.28
CA LYS A 225 -12.01 7.27 6.06
C LYS A 225 -13.10 6.57 6.88
N PRO A 226 -12.76 5.95 8.02
CA PRO A 226 -13.74 5.20 8.81
C PRO A 226 -14.69 6.11 9.59
N ILE A 227 -14.25 7.31 10.00
CA ILE A 227 -15.03 8.23 10.84
C ILE A 227 -15.08 9.60 10.17
N ALA A 228 -16.29 10.14 10.05
CA ALA A 228 -16.50 11.48 9.52
C ALA A 228 -15.89 12.56 10.45
N GLY A 229 -15.31 13.61 9.85
CA GLY A 229 -14.69 14.71 10.60
C GLY A 229 -13.27 14.47 11.09
N LEU A 230 -12.84 13.22 11.27
CA LEU A 230 -11.47 12.89 11.66
C LEU A 230 -10.55 12.72 10.43
N THR A 231 -9.24 12.82 10.61
CA THR A 231 -8.24 12.50 9.57
C THR A 231 -8.36 11.02 9.16
N GLY A 232 -8.10 10.71 7.91
CA GLY A 232 -8.22 9.33 7.39
C GLY A 232 -6.88 8.61 7.35
N ASN A 233 -6.91 7.28 7.16
CA ASN A 233 -5.72 6.45 7.07
C ASN A 233 -4.97 6.67 5.76
N GLY A 234 -3.74 7.19 5.84
CA GLY A 234 -2.76 7.15 4.78
C GLY A 234 -2.02 5.80 4.72
N CYS A 235 -1.31 5.63 3.63
CA CYS A 235 -0.29 4.61 3.48
C CYS A 235 0.82 5.24 2.64
N HIS A 236 1.54 6.19 3.24
CA HIS A 236 2.59 6.91 2.53
C HIS A 236 3.70 5.94 2.14
N VAL A 237 4.31 6.17 0.98
CA VAL A 237 5.37 5.30 0.48
C VAL A 237 6.62 6.09 0.24
N HIS A 238 7.69 5.76 0.95
CA HIS A 238 9.05 6.22 0.69
C HIS A 238 9.67 5.35 -0.40
N ILE A 239 10.30 5.97 -1.39
CA ILE A 239 10.79 5.32 -2.60
C ILE A 239 12.24 5.71 -2.84
N SER A 240 13.08 4.73 -3.09
CA SER A 240 14.46 4.87 -3.53
C SER A 240 14.82 3.77 -4.54
N VAL A 241 15.81 4.01 -5.39
CA VAL A 241 16.31 3.00 -6.34
C VAL A 241 17.80 2.79 -6.12
N TRP A 242 18.22 1.53 -6.19
CA TRP A 242 19.56 1.09 -5.87
C TRP A 242 20.19 0.30 -7.01
N ASP A 243 21.50 0.20 -7.00
CA ASP A 243 22.32 -0.53 -7.99
C ASP A 243 22.25 -2.05 -7.87
N LYS A 244 21.77 -2.58 -6.72
CA LYS A 244 21.67 -4.02 -6.42
C LYS A 244 20.55 -4.29 -5.41
N PRO A 245 20.01 -5.53 -5.37
CA PRO A 245 19.00 -5.91 -4.39
C PRO A 245 19.57 -6.15 -2.99
N GLY A 246 18.71 -6.11 -1.99
CA GLY A 246 18.99 -6.51 -0.62
C GLY A 246 20.20 -5.82 0.01
N ALA A 247 20.95 -6.55 0.79
CA ALA A 247 22.17 -6.08 1.47
C ALA A 247 23.37 -5.84 0.52
N ALA A 248 23.26 -6.27 -0.75
CA ALA A 248 24.30 -6.01 -1.75
C ALA A 248 24.24 -4.59 -2.32
N ALA A 249 23.17 -3.86 -2.07
CA ALA A 249 22.98 -2.47 -2.52
C ALA A 249 24.05 -1.55 -1.88
N LYS A 250 24.74 -0.79 -2.71
CA LYS A 250 25.78 0.15 -2.25
C LYS A 250 25.53 1.57 -2.71
N THR A 251 24.92 1.73 -3.90
CA THR A 251 24.73 3.02 -4.53
C THR A 251 23.24 3.30 -4.67
N ASN A 252 22.78 4.39 -4.04
CA ASN A 252 21.43 4.91 -4.27
C ASN A 252 21.42 5.69 -5.57
N VAL A 253 20.71 5.15 -6.58
CA VAL A 253 20.63 5.71 -7.94
C VAL A 253 19.87 7.05 -7.97
N PHE A 254 19.02 7.29 -6.97
CA PHE A 254 18.29 8.57 -6.85
C PHE A 254 19.12 9.69 -6.24
N ALA A 255 20.23 9.39 -5.58
CA ALA A 255 21.06 10.40 -4.94
C ALA A 255 22.08 11.02 -5.90
N THR A 256 22.24 12.34 -5.86
CA THR A 256 23.40 13.00 -6.46
C THR A 256 24.56 13.07 -5.48
N THR A 257 25.79 13.10 -6.01
CA THR A 257 26.93 13.53 -5.22
C THR A 257 26.71 15.01 -4.83
N PRO A 258 26.81 15.39 -3.55
CA PRO A 258 26.53 16.74 -3.15
C PRO A 258 27.46 17.74 -3.83
N SER A 259 26.94 18.57 -4.72
CA SER A 259 27.54 19.85 -5.09
C SER A 259 26.63 20.95 -4.57
N SER A 260 27.18 22.07 -4.08
CA SER A 260 26.43 23.14 -3.43
C SER A 260 25.32 23.76 -4.30
N GLU A 261 25.42 23.68 -5.61
CA GLU A 261 24.45 24.21 -6.57
C GLU A 261 23.28 23.24 -6.84
N ASN A 262 23.53 21.93 -6.92
CA ASN A 262 22.50 20.92 -7.21
C ASN A 262 21.65 20.54 -5.99
N GLN A 263 22.19 20.71 -4.77
CA GLN A 263 21.42 20.42 -3.54
C GLN A 263 20.25 21.37 -3.32
N ALA A 264 20.42 22.64 -3.65
CA ALA A 264 19.40 23.66 -3.42
C ALA A 264 18.29 23.61 -4.50
N SER A 265 18.65 23.35 -5.76
CA SER A 265 17.69 23.37 -6.88
C SER A 265 16.90 22.07 -7.05
N GLU A 266 17.50 20.91 -6.83
CA GLU A 266 16.94 19.59 -7.13
C GLU A 266 16.75 18.70 -5.89
N LEU A 267 16.93 19.24 -4.69
CA LEU A 267 16.76 18.55 -3.41
C LEU A 267 17.61 17.27 -3.29
N GLY A 268 18.75 17.23 -3.99
CA GLY A 268 19.66 16.07 -3.98
C GLY A 268 19.15 14.85 -4.78
N LEU A 269 18.18 15.04 -5.65
CA LEU A 269 17.75 14.00 -6.59
C LEU A 269 18.67 13.98 -7.82
N SER A 270 19.05 12.78 -8.25
CA SER A 270 19.73 12.54 -9.51
C SER A 270 18.79 12.78 -10.72
N GLU A 271 19.33 12.76 -11.93
CA GLU A 271 18.53 12.79 -13.15
C GLU A 271 17.51 11.63 -13.17
N ASN A 272 17.94 10.40 -12.84
CA ASN A 272 17.05 9.24 -12.73
C ASN A 272 15.99 9.41 -11.64
N GLY A 273 16.36 9.94 -10.46
CA GLY A 273 15.40 10.23 -9.38
C GLY A 273 14.36 11.26 -9.81
N ARG A 274 14.80 12.28 -10.55
CA ARG A 274 13.92 13.33 -11.08
C ARG A 274 12.99 12.80 -12.17
N HIS A 275 13.47 11.98 -13.09
CA HIS A 275 12.64 11.37 -14.12
C HIS A 275 11.65 10.34 -13.55
N PHE A 276 12.06 9.54 -12.56
CA PHE A 276 11.15 8.64 -11.84
C PHE A 276 10.03 9.45 -11.17
N LEU A 277 10.36 10.52 -10.47
CA LEU A 277 9.38 11.46 -9.91
C LEU A 277 8.50 12.06 -11.00
N GLY A 278 9.07 12.42 -12.16
CA GLY A 278 8.35 12.90 -13.32
C GLY A 278 7.29 11.92 -13.80
N GLY A 279 7.60 10.62 -13.82
CA GLY A 279 6.64 9.55 -14.11
C GLY A 279 5.50 9.49 -13.10
N ILE A 280 5.80 9.55 -11.79
CA ILE A 280 4.78 9.62 -10.74
C ILE A 280 3.85 10.82 -10.94
N MET A 281 4.39 12.00 -11.22
CA MET A 281 3.61 13.22 -11.46
C MET A 281 2.76 13.13 -12.73
N LYS A 282 3.30 12.59 -13.82
CA LYS A 282 2.62 12.39 -15.09
C LYS A 282 1.40 11.49 -14.95
N HIS A 283 1.53 10.39 -14.23
CA HIS A 283 0.51 9.36 -14.06
C HIS A 283 -0.38 9.56 -12.82
N ALA A 284 -0.22 10.63 -12.05
CA ALA A 284 -0.82 10.80 -10.71
C ALA A 284 -2.34 10.56 -10.68
N SER A 285 -3.09 11.07 -11.65
CA SER A 285 -4.54 10.87 -11.71
C SER A 285 -4.93 9.41 -11.98
N ALA A 286 -4.17 8.72 -12.82
CA ALA A 286 -4.34 7.31 -13.12
C ALA A 286 -3.89 6.41 -11.94
N LEU A 287 -2.78 6.79 -11.27
CA LEU A 287 -2.29 6.11 -10.06
C LEU A 287 -3.38 6.03 -8.99
N ALA A 288 -4.19 7.08 -8.84
CA ALA A 288 -5.26 7.12 -7.83
C ALA A 288 -6.25 5.95 -7.94
N ALA A 289 -6.48 5.39 -9.12
CA ALA A 289 -7.32 4.20 -9.26
C ALA A 289 -6.80 2.98 -8.50
N ILE A 290 -5.48 2.87 -8.29
CA ILE A 290 -4.81 1.73 -7.66
C ILE A 290 -4.32 2.08 -6.26
N THR A 291 -3.82 3.28 -6.04
CA THR A 291 -3.33 3.75 -4.74
C THR A 291 -4.47 4.15 -3.79
N ASN A 292 -5.64 4.49 -4.33
CA ASN A 292 -6.85 4.90 -3.63
C ASN A 292 -8.05 4.09 -4.18
N PRO A 293 -8.07 2.77 -3.91
CA PRO A 293 -8.81 1.81 -4.74
C PRO A 293 -10.30 1.69 -4.40
N THR A 294 -10.81 2.41 -3.42
CA THR A 294 -12.20 2.23 -2.96
C THR A 294 -13.01 3.52 -3.08
N VAL A 295 -14.34 3.40 -3.10
CA VAL A 295 -15.23 4.57 -3.04
C VAL A 295 -14.98 5.42 -1.79
N ASN A 296 -14.53 4.81 -0.70
CA ASN A 296 -14.23 5.50 0.54
C ASN A 296 -12.90 6.28 0.47
N SER A 297 -11.94 5.87 -0.36
CA SER A 297 -10.65 6.55 -0.59
C SER A 297 -10.83 8.03 -0.92
N TYR A 298 -11.83 8.36 -1.72
CA TYR A 298 -12.10 9.72 -2.20
C TYR A 298 -12.76 10.61 -1.14
N LYS A 299 -13.25 10.02 -0.06
CA LYS A 299 -13.66 10.74 1.15
C LYS A 299 -12.46 11.16 2.01
N ARG A 300 -11.29 10.51 1.82
CA ARG A 300 -10.02 10.92 2.43
C ARG A 300 -9.36 12.05 1.64
N ILE A 301 -9.04 11.84 0.35
CA ILE A 301 -8.30 12.84 -0.45
C ILE A 301 -9.11 14.11 -0.79
N ASN A 302 -10.42 14.04 -0.74
CA ASN A 302 -11.32 15.19 -0.94
C ASN A 302 -12.01 15.61 0.37
N ALA A 303 -11.46 15.24 1.52
CA ALA A 303 -12.04 15.56 2.81
C ALA A 303 -12.15 17.08 3.00
N PRO A 304 -13.25 17.58 3.57
CA PRO A 304 -13.27 18.92 4.12
C PRO A 304 -12.29 19.02 5.29
N ARG A 305 -12.07 20.23 5.78
CA ARG A 305 -11.20 20.46 6.94
C ARG A 305 -11.62 19.54 8.10
N THR A 306 -10.66 18.83 8.66
CA THR A 306 -10.87 17.91 9.79
C THR A 306 -10.87 18.66 11.13
N THR A 307 -11.20 17.96 12.21
CA THR A 307 -11.20 18.51 13.58
C THR A 307 -9.82 19.07 13.95
N SER A 308 -8.73 18.39 13.61
CA SER A 308 -7.36 18.86 13.86
C SER A 308 -6.95 20.08 13.01
N GLY A 309 -7.71 20.38 11.98
CA GLY A 309 -7.46 21.49 11.05
C GLY A 309 -6.63 21.12 9.82
N ALA A 310 -6.19 19.88 9.69
CA ALA A 310 -5.45 19.35 8.55
C ALA A 310 -6.13 18.11 7.98
N THR A 311 -5.99 17.84 6.68
CA THR A 311 -6.48 16.61 6.05
C THR A 311 -5.40 15.56 5.90
N TRP A 312 -4.14 15.99 5.92
CA TRP A 312 -2.92 15.20 5.66
C TRP A 312 -2.95 14.41 4.34
N ALA A 313 -3.95 14.70 3.51
CA ALA A 313 -4.15 14.06 2.22
C ALA A 313 -4.08 15.10 1.09
N PRO A 314 -3.39 14.79 -0.02
CA PRO A 314 -3.31 15.68 -1.16
C PRO A 314 -4.64 15.71 -1.93
N ASN A 315 -4.92 16.83 -2.60
CA ASN A 315 -6.01 16.96 -3.58
C ASN A 315 -5.54 17.50 -4.93
N THR A 316 -4.25 17.80 -5.03
CA THR A 316 -3.62 18.43 -6.20
C THR A 316 -2.29 17.74 -6.47
N VAL A 317 -1.96 17.55 -7.75
CA VAL A 317 -0.71 16.93 -8.19
C VAL A 317 0.40 17.96 -8.08
N THR A 318 1.13 17.92 -6.96
CA THR A 318 2.21 18.84 -6.64
C THR A 318 3.34 18.13 -5.92
N TRP A 319 4.56 18.68 -6.02
CA TRP A 319 5.74 18.20 -5.31
C TRP A 319 6.57 19.36 -4.74
N THR A 320 7.36 19.06 -3.73
CA THR A 320 8.27 20.01 -3.07
C THR A 320 9.31 19.30 -2.20
N GLY A 321 10.08 20.05 -1.45
CA GLY A 321 11.02 19.55 -0.44
C GLY A 321 10.30 18.97 0.79
N ASN A 322 10.87 19.18 1.97
CA ASN A 322 10.36 18.65 3.23
C ASN A 322 9.09 19.37 3.71
N ASN A 323 7.98 19.20 3.01
CA ASN A 323 6.68 19.81 3.31
C ASN A 323 5.54 18.81 3.06
N ARG A 324 4.83 18.44 4.11
CA ARG A 324 3.77 17.40 4.12
C ARG A 324 2.45 17.83 3.49
N THR A 325 2.32 19.07 3.01
CA THR A 325 1.07 19.56 2.39
C THR A 325 0.96 19.22 0.90
N HIS A 326 1.97 18.58 0.30
CA HIS A 326 2.03 18.19 -1.11
C HIS A 326 1.80 16.70 -1.34
N MET A 327 1.46 16.33 -2.60
CA MET A 327 1.31 14.93 -2.99
C MET A 327 2.65 14.18 -2.93
N VAL A 328 3.73 14.81 -3.37
CA VAL A 328 5.08 14.27 -3.23
C VAL A 328 5.96 15.20 -2.43
N ARG A 329 6.62 14.63 -1.45
CA ARG A 329 7.58 15.29 -0.56
C ARG A 329 8.96 14.68 -0.77
N VAL A 330 9.99 15.50 -0.91
CA VAL A 330 11.39 15.10 -0.94
C VAL A 330 12.04 15.47 0.41
N PRO A 331 12.05 14.55 1.40
CA PRO A 331 12.50 14.87 2.75
C PRO A 331 14.02 15.00 2.87
N GLY A 332 14.76 14.46 1.90
CA GLY A 332 16.21 14.47 1.83
C GLY A 332 16.73 13.81 0.56
N PRO A 333 18.04 13.83 0.33
CA PRO A 333 18.66 13.28 -0.87
C PRO A 333 18.33 11.79 -1.07
N GLY A 334 18.15 11.39 -2.34
CA GLY A 334 18.06 9.99 -2.76
C GLY A 334 16.75 9.30 -2.46
N ARG A 335 15.73 10.00 -1.96
CA ARG A 335 14.38 9.45 -1.77
C ARG A 335 13.31 10.51 -1.89
N PHE A 336 12.12 10.09 -2.21
CA PHE A 336 10.91 10.89 -2.02
C PHE A 336 9.77 10.05 -1.42
N GLU A 337 8.80 10.73 -0.87
CA GLU A 337 7.61 10.17 -0.24
C GLU A 337 6.39 10.49 -1.11
N LEU A 338 5.66 9.47 -1.53
CA LEU A 338 4.35 9.61 -2.17
C LEU A 338 3.26 9.54 -1.08
N ARG A 339 2.56 10.66 -0.87
CA ARG A 339 1.53 10.82 0.17
C ARG A 339 0.11 10.56 -0.32
N LEU A 340 -0.04 10.20 -1.59
CA LEU A 340 -1.33 9.90 -2.23
C LEU A 340 -1.99 8.62 -1.68
N PRO A 341 -1.28 7.47 -1.55
CA PRO A 341 -1.89 6.20 -1.21
C PRO A 341 -2.59 6.21 0.15
N ASP A 342 -3.58 5.33 0.29
CA ASP A 342 -4.32 5.14 1.54
C ASP A 342 -4.28 3.69 2.03
N GLY A 343 -4.82 3.48 3.24
CA GLY A 343 -4.80 2.19 3.92
C GLY A 343 -5.53 1.05 3.18
N ALA A 344 -6.39 1.35 2.20
CA ALA A 344 -7.06 0.32 1.39
C ALA A 344 -6.22 -0.18 0.22
N ALA A 345 -5.09 0.47 -0.08
CA ALA A 345 -4.22 0.04 -1.16
C ALA A 345 -3.83 -1.44 -1.02
N ASN A 346 -3.89 -2.17 -2.14
CA ASN A 346 -3.39 -3.53 -2.22
C ASN A 346 -1.86 -3.50 -2.11
N PRO A 347 -1.23 -4.18 -1.15
CA PRO A 347 0.21 -4.10 -0.90
C PRO A 347 1.08 -4.34 -2.13
N TYR A 348 0.71 -5.28 -2.98
CA TYR A 348 1.45 -5.63 -4.19
C TYR A 348 1.20 -4.65 -5.33
N LEU A 349 -0.07 -4.29 -5.58
CA LEU A 349 -0.43 -3.36 -6.65
C LEU A 349 0.08 -1.94 -6.37
N LEU A 350 0.17 -1.55 -5.10
CA LEU A 350 0.77 -0.28 -4.67
C LEU A 350 2.22 -0.17 -5.15
N GLN A 351 3.03 -1.19 -4.88
CA GLN A 351 4.43 -1.21 -5.33
C GLN A 351 4.53 -1.32 -6.86
N ALA A 352 3.70 -2.18 -7.45
CA ALA A 352 3.68 -2.40 -8.89
C ALA A 352 3.40 -1.11 -9.67
N VAL A 353 2.36 -0.35 -9.29
CA VAL A 353 1.99 0.86 -10.03
C VAL A 353 3.01 1.99 -9.86
N ILE A 354 3.68 2.07 -8.70
CA ILE A 354 4.78 3.01 -8.46
C ILE A 354 5.97 2.68 -9.37
N ILE A 355 6.36 1.41 -9.45
CA ILE A 355 7.45 0.96 -10.32
C ILE A 355 7.09 1.23 -11.79
N ALA A 356 5.90 0.85 -12.24
CA ALA A 356 5.44 1.08 -13.61
C ALA A 356 5.50 2.55 -14.01
N ALA A 357 4.96 3.44 -13.18
CA ALA A 357 4.97 4.88 -13.42
C ALA A 357 6.39 5.47 -13.43
N GLY A 358 7.21 5.03 -12.47
CA GLY A 358 8.59 5.51 -12.36
C GLY A 358 9.47 5.08 -13.53
N LEU A 359 9.37 3.82 -13.97
CA LEU A 359 10.09 3.32 -15.15
C LEU A 359 9.67 4.04 -16.43
N ASP A 360 8.36 4.28 -16.63
CA ASP A 360 7.89 5.09 -17.77
C ASP A 360 8.48 6.49 -17.71
N GLY A 361 8.56 7.08 -16.53
CA GLY A 361 9.19 8.38 -16.33
C GLY A 361 10.66 8.42 -16.72
N ILE A 362 11.45 7.43 -16.31
CA ILE A 362 12.87 7.31 -16.69
C ILE A 362 13.02 7.11 -18.21
N ARG A 363 12.28 6.15 -18.77
CA ARG A 363 12.33 5.81 -20.21
C ARG A 363 11.93 6.99 -21.11
N SER A 364 10.91 7.76 -20.67
CA SER A 364 10.42 8.93 -21.41
C SER A 364 11.12 10.23 -21.03
N LYS A 365 12.08 10.22 -20.10
CA LYS A 365 12.74 11.40 -19.52
C LYS A 365 11.73 12.44 -19.04
N ALA A 366 10.69 11.97 -18.34
CA ALA A 366 9.64 12.82 -17.84
C ALA A 366 10.18 13.78 -16.77
N GLU A 367 9.76 15.03 -16.83
CA GLU A 367 10.09 16.03 -15.81
C GLU A 367 8.92 16.17 -14.82
N PRO A 368 9.20 16.35 -13.51
CA PRO A 368 8.16 16.45 -12.50
C PRO A 368 7.36 17.77 -12.55
N GLY A 369 7.73 18.65 -13.44
CA GLY A 369 7.12 19.97 -13.54
C GLY A 369 7.60 20.93 -12.45
N LYS A 370 6.90 22.06 -12.29
CA LYS A 370 7.28 23.11 -11.36
C LYS A 370 7.20 22.63 -9.90
N ARG A 371 8.27 22.84 -9.14
CA ARG A 371 8.29 22.70 -7.68
C ARG A 371 7.51 23.87 -7.04
N HIS A 372 6.72 23.56 -6.02
CA HIS A 372 5.91 24.55 -5.30
C HIS A 372 6.31 24.58 -3.82
N ASP A 373 7.15 25.53 -3.43
CA ASP A 373 7.63 25.66 -2.04
C ASP A 373 6.67 26.53 -1.21
N ILE A 374 5.41 26.09 -1.10
CA ILE A 374 4.33 26.82 -0.40
C ILE A 374 3.55 25.86 0.51
N ASP A 375 2.82 26.42 1.46
CA ASP A 375 1.80 25.69 2.23
C ASP A 375 0.53 25.52 1.37
N MET A 376 0.25 24.27 0.95
CA MET A 376 -0.91 23.96 0.11
C MET A 376 -2.24 24.15 0.84
N TYR A 377 -2.29 24.09 2.17
CA TYR A 377 -3.51 24.37 2.94
C TYR A 377 -3.87 25.85 2.92
N ALA A 378 -2.87 26.72 3.07
CA ALA A 378 -3.09 28.16 3.08
C ALA A 378 -3.11 28.77 1.65
N GLN A 379 -2.23 28.33 0.77
CA GLN A 379 -1.94 28.97 -0.52
C GLN A 379 -2.26 28.11 -1.75
N GLY A 380 -2.76 26.87 -1.57
CA GLY A 380 -3.04 25.95 -2.67
C GLY A 380 -4.03 26.49 -3.72
N HIS A 381 -4.90 27.42 -3.31
CA HIS A 381 -5.81 28.13 -4.22
C HIS A 381 -5.10 29.02 -5.26
N SER A 382 -3.86 29.43 -4.99
CA SER A 382 -3.03 30.23 -5.90
C SER A 382 -2.29 29.40 -6.97
N VAL A 383 -2.19 28.07 -6.77
CA VAL A 383 -1.51 27.19 -7.72
C VAL A 383 -2.32 27.08 -9.02
N ARG A 384 -1.71 27.47 -10.12
CA ARG A 384 -2.30 27.40 -11.46
C ARG A 384 -1.60 26.31 -12.28
N GLY A 385 -2.39 25.58 -13.10
CA GLY A 385 -1.87 24.58 -14.04
C GLY A 385 -1.53 23.23 -13.45
N ALA A 386 -1.53 23.04 -12.11
CA ALA A 386 -1.39 21.72 -11.49
C ALA A 386 -2.73 20.97 -11.56
N PRO A 387 -2.75 19.71 -12.05
CA PRO A 387 -3.97 18.92 -12.12
C PRO A 387 -4.54 18.67 -10.72
N LYS A 388 -5.86 18.59 -10.63
CA LYS A 388 -6.55 18.08 -9.44
C LYS A 388 -6.59 16.56 -9.47
N LEU A 389 -6.49 15.93 -8.31
CA LEU A 389 -6.73 14.50 -8.18
C LEU A 389 -8.22 14.16 -8.41
N PRO A 390 -8.55 12.93 -8.83
CA PRO A 390 -9.93 12.53 -9.06
C PRO A 390 -10.84 12.75 -7.85
N LEU A 391 -12.11 13.09 -8.10
CA LEU A 391 -13.08 13.37 -7.05
C LEU A 391 -13.77 12.10 -6.51
N ASN A 392 -13.74 11.03 -7.28
CA ASN A 392 -14.38 9.76 -6.94
C ASN A 392 -13.70 8.60 -7.66
N LEU A 393 -14.07 7.37 -7.30
CA LEU A 393 -13.50 6.16 -7.89
C LEU A 393 -13.71 6.09 -9.42
N LEU A 394 -14.89 6.45 -9.92
CA LEU A 394 -15.17 6.39 -11.35
C LEU A 394 -14.26 7.32 -12.15
N ASP A 395 -14.01 8.53 -11.66
CA ASP A 395 -13.12 9.47 -12.33
C ASP A 395 -11.68 8.93 -12.37
N ALA A 396 -11.21 8.33 -11.27
CA ALA A 396 -9.90 7.69 -11.24
C ALA A 396 -9.80 6.50 -12.21
N LEU A 397 -10.84 5.66 -12.27
CA LEU A 397 -10.88 4.55 -13.24
C LEU A 397 -10.87 5.05 -14.69
N ARG A 398 -11.56 6.15 -14.99
CA ARG A 398 -11.53 6.79 -16.30
C ARG A 398 -10.14 7.34 -16.66
N GLU A 399 -9.45 7.95 -15.69
CA GLU A 399 -8.08 8.43 -15.91
C GLU A 399 -7.11 7.25 -16.10
N TYR A 400 -7.25 6.17 -15.34
CA TYR A 400 -6.47 4.94 -15.55
C TYR A 400 -6.75 4.31 -16.92
N ASP A 401 -8.02 4.24 -17.35
CA ASP A 401 -8.40 3.66 -18.64
C ASP A 401 -7.85 4.45 -19.85
N LYS A 402 -7.74 5.77 -19.74
CA LYS A 402 -7.13 6.64 -20.74
C LYS A 402 -5.61 6.53 -20.80
N ASP A 403 -4.96 6.15 -19.71
CA ASP A 403 -3.51 6.09 -19.60
C ASP A 403 -2.94 4.81 -20.22
N LYS A 404 -2.67 4.89 -21.52
CA LYS A 404 -2.24 3.73 -22.32
C LYS A 404 -0.88 3.18 -21.88
N SER A 405 0.06 4.06 -21.51
CA SER A 405 1.41 3.63 -21.11
C SER A 405 1.38 2.93 -19.76
N LEU A 406 0.66 3.48 -18.77
CA LEU A 406 0.52 2.85 -17.45
C LEU A 406 -0.25 1.52 -17.53
N LYS A 407 -1.34 1.46 -18.30
CA LYS A 407 -2.08 0.20 -18.52
C LYS A 407 -1.22 -0.87 -19.16
N ALA A 408 -0.43 -0.53 -20.19
CA ALA A 408 0.46 -1.47 -20.84
C ALA A 408 1.56 -1.98 -19.89
N ALA A 409 2.13 -1.09 -19.07
CA ALA A 409 3.14 -1.45 -18.08
C ALA A 409 2.55 -2.37 -16.99
N MET A 410 1.35 -2.08 -16.50
CA MET A 410 0.65 -2.92 -15.51
C MET A 410 0.18 -4.27 -16.10
N GLY A 411 0.09 -4.40 -17.41
CA GLY A 411 -0.38 -5.60 -18.12
C GLY A 411 -1.84 -5.49 -18.56
N ASN A 412 -2.12 -5.96 -19.78
CA ASN A 412 -3.45 -5.84 -20.39
C ASN A 412 -4.51 -6.67 -19.64
N GLU A 413 -4.18 -7.91 -19.30
CA GLU A 413 -5.08 -8.83 -18.57
C GLU A 413 -5.40 -8.27 -17.16
N PHE A 414 -4.37 -7.82 -16.46
CA PHE A 414 -4.57 -7.13 -15.17
C PHE A 414 -5.48 -5.92 -15.32
N SER A 415 -5.17 -5.02 -16.27
CA SER A 415 -5.91 -3.77 -16.43
C SER A 415 -7.38 -4.00 -16.80
N ALA A 416 -7.66 -4.99 -17.66
CA ALA A 416 -9.02 -5.36 -18.04
C ALA A 416 -9.80 -5.92 -16.84
N ALA A 417 -9.23 -6.86 -16.09
CA ALA A 417 -9.83 -7.46 -14.90
C ALA A 417 -10.08 -6.42 -13.81
N TYR A 418 -9.08 -5.59 -13.53
CA TYR A 418 -9.16 -4.55 -12.51
C TYR A 418 -10.24 -3.51 -12.81
N LEU A 419 -10.24 -2.95 -14.03
CA LEU A 419 -11.25 -1.97 -14.46
C LEU A 419 -12.66 -2.55 -14.38
N LYS A 420 -12.86 -3.78 -14.86
CA LYS A 420 -14.16 -4.47 -14.82
C LYS A 420 -14.66 -4.62 -13.38
N LEU A 421 -13.84 -5.15 -12.47
CA LEU A 421 -14.23 -5.39 -11.08
C LEU A 421 -14.47 -4.07 -10.34
N LYS A 422 -13.63 -3.07 -10.53
CA LYS A 422 -13.78 -1.76 -9.88
C LYS A 422 -14.95 -0.95 -10.43
N GLN A 423 -15.27 -1.10 -11.70
CA GLN A 423 -16.52 -0.53 -12.25
C GLN A 423 -17.76 -1.18 -11.62
N GLN A 424 -17.72 -2.49 -11.35
CA GLN A 424 -18.80 -3.18 -10.64
C GLN A 424 -18.94 -2.67 -9.19
N GLU A 425 -17.83 -2.44 -8.49
CA GLU A 425 -17.85 -1.82 -7.15
C GLU A 425 -18.53 -0.45 -7.19
N TRP A 426 -18.13 0.40 -8.15
CA TRP A 426 -18.75 1.71 -8.34
C TRP A 426 -20.25 1.61 -8.63
N ASN A 427 -20.66 0.75 -9.55
CA ASN A 427 -22.07 0.56 -9.90
C ASN A 427 -22.88 0.07 -8.68
N SER A 428 -22.32 -0.84 -7.89
CA SER A 428 -22.95 -1.29 -6.64
C SER A 428 -23.09 -0.16 -5.63
N PHE A 429 -22.07 0.70 -5.49
CA PHE A 429 -22.12 1.85 -4.58
C PHE A 429 -23.19 2.86 -4.98
N VAL A 430 -23.26 3.25 -6.25
CA VAL A 430 -24.24 4.26 -6.69
C VAL A 430 -25.67 3.74 -6.76
N SER A 431 -25.88 2.43 -6.67
CA SER A 431 -27.23 1.84 -6.55
C SER A 431 -27.80 1.90 -5.13
N HIS A 432 -26.98 2.29 -4.15
CA HIS A 432 -27.42 2.43 -2.76
C HIS A 432 -28.15 3.77 -2.54
N PHE A 433 -29.34 3.69 -1.92
CA PHE A 433 -30.04 4.87 -1.44
C PHE A 433 -29.49 5.28 -0.07
N THR A 434 -28.92 6.47 -0.01
CA THR A 434 -28.39 7.02 1.23
C THR A 434 -29.47 7.77 2.02
N GLN A 435 -29.31 7.91 3.34
CA GLN A 435 -30.20 8.74 4.14
C GLN A 435 -30.15 10.20 3.67
N TRP A 436 -28.96 10.69 3.26
CA TRP A 436 -28.80 12.04 2.74
C TRP A 436 -29.66 12.30 1.50
N GLU A 437 -29.75 11.35 0.57
CA GLU A 437 -30.62 11.47 -0.61
C GLU A 437 -32.08 11.59 -0.21
N LYS A 438 -32.53 10.75 0.74
CA LYS A 438 -33.91 10.83 1.25
C LYS A 438 -34.20 12.17 1.90
N ASP A 439 -33.28 12.65 2.76
CA ASP A 439 -33.45 13.90 3.49
C ASP A 439 -33.43 15.13 2.58
N ASN A 440 -32.78 15.06 1.42
CA ASN A 440 -32.59 16.25 0.55
C ASN A 440 -33.30 16.20 -0.79
N THR A 441 -33.83 15.03 -1.21
CA THR A 441 -34.43 14.90 -2.57
C THR A 441 -35.82 14.30 -2.60
N LEU A 442 -36.39 13.90 -1.46
CA LEU A 442 -37.68 13.20 -1.42
C LEU A 442 -38.84 14.04 -1.97
N ASP A 443 -38.80 15.33 -1.71
CA ASP A 443 -39.90 16.26 -2.00
C ASP A 443 -39.58 17.29 -3.09
N ILE A 444 -38.61 17.03 -3.96
CA ILE A 444 -38.25 17.87 -5.10
C ILE A 444 -38.55 17.20 -6.43
#